data_da9f0f52ed0110fbd5bd950c73b7c3dd
#
_entry.id   da9f0f52ed0110fbd5bd950c73b7c3dd
#
_cell.length_a   1.000
_cell.length_b   1.000
_cell.length_c   1.000
_cell.angle_alpha   90.00
_cell.angle_beta   90.00
_cell.angle_gamma   90.00
#
_symmetry.space_group_name_H-M   'P 1'
#
loop_
_entity.id
_entity.type
_entity.pdbx_description
1 polymer ?
#
loop_
_entity_poly.entity_id
_entity_poly.type
_entity_poly.pdbx_seq_one_letter_code
_entity_poly.pdbx_strand_id
1 'polypeptide(L)'
;MLLLALCAGSCTTNDVPTPDPTDADSLIRFDIAPCPGFGEVDTDGSPALSGGTSADRPSTRITQTPEAAQWEDGDILWIRTDFYNAAKELKTTYITALKRDGGHWRSLTDQEEEDHIAPCVAVRRFYKKEIRWPNELYGIPGIYCQIYARYLGQQYPDADGKIAVTPDIDVINISNYYSTFYPGEVAELRFYQPLTRLRITKACQLQFKSWNYTFLLPGFNEESGAYVPNDLQVPPGGEDYFFNPEYNYTISINGQKIQLLPDAQGSFKGMSYTIDPERLPSGPVVPEL
;
A
#
# COMPACT_ATOMS: atom_id res chain seq x y z
N MET A 1 -17.79 -62.36 -55.26
CA MET A 1 -16.89 -61.20 -55.18
C MET A 1 -17.58 -60.15 -54.31
N LEU A 2 -17.12 -60.05 -53.07
CA LEU A 2 -17.70 -59.15 -52.06
C LEU A 2 -16.71 -58.01 -51.87
N LEU A 3 -17.11 -56.80 -52.20
CA LEU A 3 -16.32 -55.59 -51.96
C LEU A 3 -16.62 -55.07 -50.53
N LEU A 4 -15.60 -55.12 -49.63
CA LEU A 4 -15.62 -54.43 -48.36
C LEU A 4 -15.16 -52.99 -48.60
N ALA A 5 -16.03 -52.01 -48.31
CA ALA A 5 -15.70 -50.60 -48.21
C ALA A 5 -15.27 -50.28 -46.79
N LEU A 6 -13.98 -49.93 -46.56
CA LEU A 6 -13.49 -49.37 -45.33
C LEU A 6 -13.86 -47.88 -45.29
N CYS A 7 -14.72 -47.47 -44.35
CA CYS A 7 -14.91 -46.10 -43.97
C CYS A 7 -13.82 -45.70 -42.98
N ALA A 8 -12.83 -44.93 -43.41
CA ALA A 8 -11.93 -44.25 -42.52
C ALA A 8 -12.63 -43.06 -41.88
N GLY A 9 -12.99 -43.19 -40.61
CA GLY A 9 -13.48 -42.06 -39.79
C GLY A 9 -12.32 -41.13 -39.46
N SER A 10 -12.33 -39.95 -40.09
CA SER A 10 -11.48 -38.82 -39.70
C SER A 10 -11.99 -38.25 -38.38
N CYS A 11 -11.31 -38.54 -37.27
CA CYS A 11 -11.49 -37.77 -36.03
C CYS A 11 -10.86 -36.40 -36.25
N THR A 12 -11.71 -35.42 -36.53
CA THR A 12 -11.33 -34.01 -36.38
C THR A 12 -11.25 -33.74 -34.88
N THR A 13 -10.05 -33.70 -34.35
CA THR A 13 -9.78 -33.05 -33.08
C THR A 13 -10.17 -31.58 -33.26
N ASN A 14 -11.29 -31.18 -32.65
CA ASN A 14 -11.55 -29.79 -32.43
C ASN A 14 -10.48 -29.26 -31.48
N ASP A 15 -9.36 -28.81 -32.04
CA ASP A 15 -8.46 -27.90 -31.34
C ASP A 15 -9.28 -26.62 -31.09
N VAL A 16 -9.87 -26.53 -29.92
CA VAL A 16 -10.35 -25.24 -29.42
C VAL A 16 -9.10 -24.38 -29.30
N PRO A 17 -9.00 -23.29 -30.06
CA PRO A 17 -7.83 -22.42 -29.96
C PRO A 17 -7.72 -21.98 -28.50
N THR A 18 -6.58 -22.29 -27.87
CA THR A 18 -6.26 -21.70 -26.57
C THR A 18 -6.29 -20.18 -26.79
N PRO A 19 -7.09 -19.41 -26.04
CA PRO A 19 -7.16 -17.97 -26.23
C PRO A 19 -5.74 -17.38 -26.18
N ASP A 20 -5.41 -16.52 -27.12
CA ASP A 20 -4.14 -15.81 -27.10
C ASP A 20 -4.11 -14.96 -25.82
N PRO A 21 -3.13 -15.14 -24.92
CA PRO A 21 -3.06 -14.41 -23.65
C PRO A 21 -2.75 -12.91 -23.81
N THR A 22 -2.61 -12.41 -25.02
CA THR A 22 -2.66 -10.98 -25.32
C THR A 22 -4.08 -10.41 -25.24
N ASP A 23 -5.08 -11.27 -25.02
CA ASP A 23 -6.47 -10.89 -24.94
C ASP A 23 -6.73 -10.01 -23.69
N ALA A 24 -7.63 -9.05 -23.82
CA ALA A 24 -8.01 -8.12 -22.76
C ALA A 24 -8.46 -8.82 -21.47
N ASP A 25 -8.92 -10.07 -21.59
CA ASP A 25 -9.41 -10.90 -20.48
C ASP A 25 -8.28 -11.47 -19.59
N SER A 26 -7.03 -11.48 -20.08
CA SER A 26 -5.87 -11.88 -19.28
C SER A 26 -5.34 -10.77 -18.37
N LEU A 27 -5.69 -9.51 -18.63
CA LEU A 27 -5.26 -8.34 -17.86
C LEU A 27 -5.98 -8.29 -16.51
N ILE A 28 -5.19 -8.18 -15.43
CA ILE A 28 -5.72 -7.90 -14.10
C ILE A 28 -5.97 -6.39 -14.00
N ARG A 29 -7.24 -6.02 -13.79
CA ARG A 29 -7.66 -4.64 -13.59
C ARG A 29 -7.74 -4.37 -12.08
N PHE A 30 -7.16 -3.24 -11.67
CA PHE A 30 -7.21 -2.80 -10.29
C PHE A 30 -8.27 -1.72 -10.12
N ASP A 31 -9.13 -1.89 -9.13
CA ASP A 31 -10.00 -0.83 -8.60
C ASP A 31 -9.43 -0.39 -7.24
N ILE A 32 -8.96 0.85 -7.18
CA ILE A 32 -8.26 1.39 -6.03
C ILE A 32 -9.25 2.15 -5.17
N ALA A 33 -9.54 1.62 -3.99
CA ALA A 33 -10.43 2.27 -3.03
C ALA A 33 -9.89 3.67 -2.61
N PRO A 34 -10.75 4.54 -2.09
CA PRO A 34 -10.34 5.81 -1.50
C PRO A 34 -9.22 5.62 -0.47
N CYS A 35 -8.39 6.65 -0.30
CA CYS A 35 -7.35 6.65 0.72
C CYS A 35 -7.98 6.51 2.12
N PRO A 36 -7.51 5.59 2.97
CA PRO A 36 -7.99 5.50 4.34
C PRO A 36 -7.54 6.73 5.12
N GLY A 37 -8.48 7.37 5.83
CA GLY A 37 -8.18 8.47 6.74
C GLY A 37 -7.62 7.99 8.07
N PHE A 38 -7.24 8.95 8.91
CA PHE A 38 -7.02 8.72 10.32
C PHE A 38 -8.32 9.03 11.07
N GLY A 39 -8.68 8.21 12.05
CA GLY A 39 -9.92 8.31 12.82
C GLY A 39 -10.52 6.95 13.12
N GLU A 40 -11.74 6.90 13.57
CA GLU A 40 -12.42 5.63 13.87
C GLU A 40 -12.49 4.72 12.64
N VAL A 41 -12.10 3.48 12.84
CA VAL A 41 -12.39 2.40 11.91
C VAL A 41 -13.74 1.83 12.33
N ASP A 42 -14.71 1.86 11.45
CA ASP A 42 -16.00 1.24 11.70
C ASP A 42 -15.83 -0.27 11.91
N THR A 43 -16.73 -0.91 12.65
CA THR A 43 -16.64 -2.34 13.00
C THR A 43 -16.61 -3.29 11.81
N ASP A 44 -16.90 -2.79 10.60
CA ASP A 44 -16.78 -3.51 9.32
C ASP A 44 -15.46 -3.25 8.56
N GLY A 45 -14.54 -2.45 9.15
CA GLY A 45 -13.26 -2.09 8.53
C GLY A 45 -13.34 -0.90 7.56
N SER A 46 -14.48 -0.21 7.48
CA SER A 46 -14.62 1.01 6.70
C SER A 46 -14.11 2.22 7.49
N PRO A 47 -13.39 3.18 6.85
CA PRO A 47 -12.95 4.38 7.55
C PRO A 47 -14.16 5.24 7.95
N ALA A 48 -14.26 5.55 9.23
CA ALA A 48 -15.26 6.51 9.71
C ALA A 48 -14.85 7.93 9.31
N LEU A 49 -15.81 8.71 8.85
CA LEU A 49 -15.63 10.11 8.45
C LEU A 49 -15.43 10.97 9.71
N SER A 50 -14.21 11.44 9.97
CA SER A 50 -13.96 12.39 11.06
C SER A 50 -14.03 13.82 10.56
N GLY A 51 -15.03 14.58 11.01
CA GLY A 51 -15.20 15.99 10.70
C GLY A 51 -14.27 16.88 11.56
N GLY A 52 -13.28 17.49 10.96
CA GLY A 52 -12.45 18.51 11.60
C GLY A 52 -12.09 19.62 10.61
N THR A 53 -12.51 20.85 10.87
CA THR A 53 -12.16 22.04 10.07
C THR A 53 -10.83 22.62 10.52
N SER A 54 -9.82 22.67 9.66
CA SER A 54 -8.65 23.53 9.88
C SER A 54 -8.09 24.04 8.55
N ALA A 55 -7.99 25.37 8.43
CA ALA A 55 -7.56 26.06 7.22
C ALA A 55 -6.03 26.17 7.06
N ASP A 56 -5.23 25.80 8.08
CA ASP A 56 -3.77 25.85 8.04
C ASP A 56 -3.22 24.46 8.42
N ARG A 57 -3.07 23.59 7.40
CA ARG A 57 -2.52 22.25 7.60
C ARG A 57 -1.11 22.16 7.03
N PRO A 58 -0.16 21.57 7.79
CA PRO A 58 1.11 21.17 7.19
C PRO A 58 0.84 20.18 6.04
N SER A 59 1.57 20.36 4.94
CA SER A 59 1.44 19.51 3.76
C SER A 59 1.96 18.11 4.09
N THR A 60 1.05 17.19 4.33
CA THR A 60 1.37 15.76 4.24
C THR A 60 1.28 15.36 2.78
N ARG A 61 2.00 14.32 2.39
CA ARG A 61 1.93 13.76 1.03
C ARG A 61 0.56 13.14 0.69
N ILE A 62 -0.33 13.06 1.65
CA ILE A 62 -1.73 12.69 1.48
C ILE A 62 -2.58 13.83 2.03
N THR A 63 -3.34 14.50 1.16
CA THR A 63 -4.27 15.55 1.59
C THR A 63 -5.41 14.91 2.37
N GLN A 64 -5.52 15.32 3.63
CA GLN A 64 -6.66 14.96 4.46
C GLN A 64 -7.61 16.14 4.57
N THR A 65 -8.80 16.00 4.00
CA THR A 65 -9.90 16.93 4.24
C THR A 65 -10.68 16.49 5.49
N PRO A 66 -11.54 17.35 6.06
CA PRO A 66 -12.43 16.94 7.16
C PRO A 66 -13.31 15.74 6.81
N GLU A 67 -13.51 15.48 5.53
CA GLU A 67 -14.47 14.51 5.02
C GLU A 67 -13.81 13.20 4.54
N ALA A 68 -12.54 13.22 4.11
CA ALA A 68 -11.78 12.04 3.70
C ALA A 68 -10.30 12.35 3.51
N ALA A 69 -9.44 11.36 3.70
CA ALA A 69 -8.10 11.38 3.14
C ALA A 69 -8.17 11.14 1.63
N GLN A 70 -7.29 11.78 0.87
CA GLN A 70 -7.26 11.66 -0.58
C GLN A 70 -5.86 11.30 -1.05
N TRP A 71 -5.81 10.41 -2.04
CA TRP A 71 -4.58 10.17 -2.78
C TRP A 71 -4.18 11.44 -3.55
N GLU A 72 -2.90 11.78 -3.53
CA GLU A 72 -2.34 12.94 -4.24
C GLU A 72 -1.64 12.53 -5.53
N ASP A 73 -1.53 13.47 -6.47
CA ASP A 73 -0.72 13.27 -7.66
C ASP A 73 0.75 13.08 -7.26
N GLY A 74 1.37 12.07 -7.85
CA GLY A 74 2.70 11.61 -7.47
C GLY A 74 2.72 10.43 -6.50
N ASP A 75 1.61 10.09 -5.83
CA ASP A 75 1.52 8.92 -4.98
C ASP A 75 1.79 7.64 -5.75
N ILE A 76 2.51 6.70 -5.13
CA ILE A 76 2.88 5.43 -5.75
C ILE A 76 2.37 4.27 -4.91
N LEU A 77 1.56 3.41 -5.53
CA LEU A 77 1.17 2.12 -4.98
C LEU A 77 2.07 1.03 -5.57
N TRP A 78 2.78 0.34 -4.69
CA TRP A 78 3.51 -0.86 -5.03
C TRP A 78 2.60 -2.07 -4.87
N ILE A 79 2.50 -2.88 -5.92
CA ILE A 79 1.60 -4.04 -5.96
C ILE A 79 2.41 -5.27 -6.31
N ARG A 80 2.35 -6.29 -5.44
CA ARG A 80 2.87 -7.62 -5.69
C ARG A 80 1.71 -8.56 -5.97
N THR A 81 1.81 -9.34 -7.01
CA THR A 81 0.84 -10.36 -7.39
C THR A 81 1.51 -11.72 -7.44
N ASP A 82 1.08 -12.61 -6.57
CA ASP A 82 1.52 -14.01 -6.50
C ASP A 82 0.49 -14.91 -7.16
N PHE A 83 0.90 -15.69 -8.16
CA PHE A 83 0.03 -16.58 -8.92
C PHE A 83 0.16 -18.02 -8.46
N TYR A 84 -0.97 -18.66 -8.24
CA TYR A 84 -1.07 -20.02 -7.73
C TYR A 84 -1.84 -20.93 -8.69
N ASN A 85 -1.43 -22.20 -8.77
CA ASN A 85 -2.21 -23.24 -9.43
C ASN A 85 -3.32 -23.79 -8.51
N ALA A 86 -4.14 -24.69 -9.03
CA ALA A 86 -5.22 -25.35 -8.28
C ALA A 86 -4.72 -26.16 -7.07
N ALA A 87 -3.46 -26.59 -7.07
CA ALA A 87 -2.82 -27.29 -5.95
C ALA A 87 -2.29 -26.31 -4.87
N LYS A 88 -2.56 -25.01 -5.00
CA LYS A 88 -2.08 -23.94 -4.11
C LYS A 88 -0.55 -23.76 -4.11
N GLU A 89 0.11 -24.17 -5.17
CA GLU A 89 1.54 -23.96 -5.34
C GLU A 89 1.78 -22.60 -6.01
N LEU A 90 2.69 -21.81 -5.43
CA LEU A 90 3.15 -20.56 -6.04
C LEU A 90 3.90 -20.85 -7.34
N LYS A 91 3.48 -20.29 -8.44
CA LYS A 91 4.09 -20.47 -9.76
C LYS A 91 4.96 -19.30 -10.18
N THR A 92 4.48 -18.08 -9.97
CA THR A 92 5.26 -16.88 -10.28
C THR A 92 4.79 -15.70 -9.45
N THR A 93 5.66 -14.71 -9.33
CA THR A 93 5.40 -13.43 -8.66
C THR A 93 5.68 -12.32 -9.66
N TYR A 94 4.76 -11.36 -9.76
CA TYR A 94 4.97 -10.12 -10.49
C TYR A 94 4.84 -8.92 -9.55
N ILE A 95 5.52 -7.84 -9.92
CA ILE A 95 5.43 -6.55 -9.24
C ILE A 95 5.04 -5.51 -10.28
N THR A 96 4.17 -4.59 -9.89
CA THR A 96 3.90 -3.37 -10.63
C THR A 96 3.87 -2.19 -9.70
N ALA A 97 4.00 -0.99 -10.27
CA ALA A 97 3.76 0.26 -9.59
C ALA A 97 2.66 1.02 -10.32
N LEU A 98 1.70 1.52 -9.57
CA LEU A 98 0.71 2.46 -10.07
C LEU A 98 1.00 3.83 -9.48
N LYS A 99 1.11 4.85 -10.34
CA LYS A 99 1.31 6.23 -9.94
C LYS A 99 0.05 7.04 -10.17
N ARG A 100 -0.30 7.88 -9.20
CA ARG A 100 -1.41 8.80 -9.36
C ARG A 100 -0.98 10.01 -10.18
N ASP A 101 -1.79 10.36 -11.16
CA ASP A 101 -1.50 11.46 -12.09
C ASP A 101 -2.82 12.01 -12.65
N GLY A 102 -3.05 13.33 -12.49
CA GLY A 102 -4.29 13.99 -12.92
C GLY A 102 -5.54 13.39 -12.29
N GLY A 103 -5.46 12.90 -11.05
CA GLY A 103 -6.57 12.28 -10.34
C GLY A 103 -6.85 10.82 -10.69
N HIS A 104 -6.02 10.17 -11.53
CA HIS A 104 -6.18 8.79 -11.96
C HIS A 104 -4.93 7.95 -11.64
N TRP A 105 -5.11 6.65 -11.43
CA TRP A 105 -4.01 5.71 -11.32
C TRP A 105 -3.58 5.23 -12.70
N ARG A 106 -2.28 5.28 -12.98
CA ARG A 106 -1.68 4.78 -14.21
C ARG A 106 -0.44 3.94 -13.93
N SER A 107 -0.06 3.08 -14.85
CA SER A 107 1.26 2.46 -14.85
C SER A 107 2.36 3.52 -15.02
N LEU A 108 3.57 3.19 -14.60
CA LEU A 108 4.73 4.05 -14.84
C LEU A 108 4.92 4.29 -16.35
N THR A 109 5.41 5.47 -16.73
CA THR A 109 5.84 5.75 -18.09
C THR A 109 7.13 4.99 -18.41
N ASP A 110 7.49 4.86 -19.70
CA ASP A 110 8.74 4.22 -20.11
C ASP A 110 9.94 4.94 -19.51
N GLN A 111 9.89 6.29 -19.41
CA GLN A 111 10.95 7.06 -18.78
C GLN A 111 11.06 6.81 -17.27
N GLU A 112 9.93 6.73 -16.55
CA GLU A 112 9.93 6.40 -15.12
C GLU A 112 10.46 4.97 -14.87
N GLU A 113 10.17 4.03 -15.78
CA GLU A 113 10.73 2.67 -15.72
C GLU A 113 12.24 2.67 -15.95
N GLU A 114 12.71 3.43 -16.94
CA GLU A 114 14.15 3.54 -17.25
C GLU A 114 14.90 4.19 -16.09
N ASP A 115 14.33 5.24 -15.49
CA ASP A 115 14.99 6.00 -14.43
C ASP A 115 14.99 5.25 -13.09
N HIS A 116 13.95 4.46 -12.78
CA HIS A 116 13.73 3.94 -11.43
C HIS A 116 13.66 2.41 -11.33
N ILE A 117 13.21 1.72 -12.37
CA ILE A 117 13.09 0.25 -12.35
C ILE A 117 14.30 -0.42 -13.01
N ALA A 118 14.75 0.09 -14.15
CA ALA A 118 15.88 -0.49 -14.87
C ALA A 118 17.16 -0.59 -14.04
N PRO A 119 17.53 0.42 -13.19
CA PRO A 119 18.68 0.32 -12.31
C PRO A 119 18.53 -0.69 -11.16
N CYS A 120 17.29 -1.00 -10.76
CA CYS A 120 17.01 -1.88 -9.63
C CYS A 120 16.94 -3.35 -10.06
N VAL A 121 18.07 -4.07 -9.99
CA VAL A 121 18.15 -5.47 -10.41
C VAL A 121 17.20 -6.39 -9.65
N ALA A 122 17.00 -6.13 -8.37
CA ALA A 122 16.13 -6.93 -7.50
C ALA A 122 14.66 -6.88 -7.93
N VAL A 123 14.19 -5.72 -8.38
CA VAL A 123 12.79 -5.49 -8.79
C VAL A 123 12.59 -5.80 -10.27
N ARG A 124 13.52 -5.36 -11.14
CA ARG A 124 13.40 -5.42 -12.60
C ARG A 124 12.97 -6.80 -13.14
N ARG A 125 13.49 -7.88 -12.59
CA ARG A 125 13.17 -9.24 -13.04
C ARG A 125 11.73 -9.67 -12.78
N PHE A 126 11.08 -9.06 -11.79
CA PHE A 126 9.69 -9.35 -11.41
C PHE A 126 8.73 -8.28 -11.91
N TYR A 127 9.26 -7.10 -12.27
CA TYR A 127 8.45 -5.96 -12.68
C TYR A 127 7.72 -6.23 -14.00
N LYS A 128 6.45 -5.88 -14.02
CA LYS A 128 5.59 -5.86 -15.20
C LYS A 128 4.82 -4.55 -15.19
N LYS A 129 4.87 -3.81 -16.29
CA LYS A 129 4.09 -2.59 -16.47
C LYS A 129 2.60 -2.83 -16.31
N GLU A 130 2.13 -3.95 -16.86
CA GLU A 130 0.78 -4.47 -16.71
C GLU A 130 0.85 -5.89 -16.14
N ILE A 131 0.02 -6.18 -15.15
CA ILE A 131 -0.09 -7.53 -14.61
C ILE A 131 -1.12 -8.30 -15.44
N ARG A 132 -0.66 -9.39 -16.02
CA ARG A 132 -1.48 -10.35 -16.78
C ARG A 132 -1.37 -11.73 -16.16
N TRP A 133 -2.42 -12.51 -16.30
CA TRP A 133 -2.36 -13.93 -15.97
C TRP A 133 -1.25 -14.59 -16.79
N PRO A 134 -0.34 -15.36 -16.16
CA PRO A 134 0.71 -16.08 -16.89
C PRO A 134 0.10 -17.04 -17.90
N ASN A 135 0.68 -17.09 -19.12
CA ASN A 135 0.17 -17.92 -20.23
C ASN A 135 -0.01 -19.38 -19.83
N GLU A 136 0.94 -19.89 -19.05
CA GLU A 136 0.96 -21.28 -18.57
C GLU A 136 -0.12 -21.59 -17.52
N LEU A 137 -0.76 -20.57 -16.97
CA LEU A 137 -1.85 -20.71 -15.99
C LEU A 137 -3.21 -20.33 -16.58
N TYR A 138 -3.24 -19.38 -17.51
CA TYR A 138 -4.49 -18.83 -18.03
C TYR A 138 -5.37 -19.92 -18.68
N GLY A 139 -6.64 -19.96 -18.27
CA GLY A 139 -7.60 -20.99 -18.73
C GLY A 139 -7.54 -22.31 -17.97
N ILE A 140 -6.62 -22.50 -17.03
CA ILE A 140 -6.59 -23.69 -16.17
C ILE A 140 -7.60 -23.49 -15.03
N PRO A 141 -8.53 -24.44 -14.78
CA PRO A 141 -9.48 -24.31 -13.69
C PRO A 141 -8.82 -24.28 -12.31
N GLY A 142 -9.35 -23.44 -11.42
CA GLY A 142 -8.92 -23.37 -10.01
C GLY A 142 -7.62 -22.61 -9.76
N ILE A 143 -7.11 -21.87 -10.76
CA ILE A 143 -6.03 -20.90 -10.55
C ILE A 143 -6.56 -19.67 -9.83
N TYR A 144 -5.69 -19.02 -9.08
CA TYR A 144 -5.98 -17.74 -8.42
C TYR A 144 -4.70 -16.94 -8.23
N CYS A 145 -4.85 -15.65 -7.92
CA CYS A 145 -3.73 -14.84 -7.48
C CYS A 145 -4.01 -14.22 -6.10
N GLN A 146 -2.93 -13.92 -5.38
CA GLN A 146 -2.96 -13.12 -4.16
C GLN A 146 -2.27 -11.80 -4.44
N ILE A 147 -2.92 -10.72 -4.06
CA ILE A 147 -2.45 -9.38 -4.29
C ILE A 147 -2.13 -8.72 -2.96
N TYR A 148 -0.91 -8.20 -2.85
CA TYR A 148 -0.40 -7.39 -1.77
C TYR A 148 -0.17 -5.99 -2.32
N ALA A 149 -0.68 -4.97 -1.66
CA ALA A 149 -0.47 -3.60 -2.09
C ALA A 149 -0.06 -2.71 -0.90
N ARG A 150 0.88 -1.81 -1.16
CA ARG A 150 1.37 -0.86 -0.17
C ARG A 150 1.63 0.51 -0.80
N TYR A 151 1.27 1.53 -0.06
CA TYR A 151 1.75 2.88 -0.25
C TYR A 151 2.93 3.11 0.69
N LEU A 152 4.04 3.56 0.14
CA LEU A 152 5.29 3.84 0.86
C LEU A 152 5.78 5.27 0.55
N GLY A 153 4.86 6.20 0.48
CA GLY A 153 5.12 7.55 -0.01
C GLY A 153 5.30 7.58 -1.54
N GLN A 154 5.86 8.69 -2.02
CA GLN A 154 6.16 8.90 -3.44
C GLN A 154 7.57 8.37 -3.80
N GLN A 155 7.97 7.25 -3.20
CA GLN A 155 9.32 6.74 -3.28
C GLN A 155 9.47 5.60 -4.27
N TYR A 156 10.64 5.58 -4.89
CA TYR A 156 11.11 4.46 -5.69
C TYR A 156 12.15 3.64 -4.91
N PRO A 157 12.31 2.34 -5.21
CA PRO A 157 13.32 1.52 -4.58
C PRO A 157 14.73 1.96 -4.99
N ASP A 158 15.68 1.77 -4.11
CA ASP A 158 17.10 1.87 -4.45
C ASP A 158 17.57 0.70 -5.34
N ALA A 159 18.85 0.68 -5.69
CA ALA A 159 19.44 -0.35 -6.56
C ALA A 159 19.28 -1.79 -5.99
N ASP A 160 19.17 -1.93 -4.68
CA ASP A 160 18.99 -3.20 -3.98
C ASP A 160 17.49 -3.59 -3.82
N GLY A 161 16.56 -2.74 -4.26
CA GLY A 161 15.13 -2.95 -4.13
C GLY A 161 14.56 -2.49 -2.79
N LYS A 162 15.26 -1.62 -2.09
CA LYS A 162 14.90 -1.15 -0.76
C LYS A 162 14.18 0.19 -0.82
N ILE A 163 13.12 0.32 -0.02
CA ILE A 163 12.46 1.61 0.25
C ILE A 163 12.55 1.84 1.76
N ALA A 164 13.32 2.85 2.16
CA ALA A 164 13.43 3.26 3.55
C ALA A 164 12.23 4.14 3.93
N VAL A 165 11.59 3.83 5.04
CA VAL A 165 10.47 4.62 5.58
C VAL A 165 10.96 5.36 6.82
N THR A 166 10.91 6.68 6.73
CA THR A 166 11.19 7.62 7.82
C THR A 166 9.88 8.09 8.47
N PRO A 167 9.90 8.67 9.68
CA PRO A 167 8.69 9.07 10.38
C PRO A 167 7.81 10.11 9.67
N ASP A 168 8.31 10.80 8.66
CA ASP A 168 7.58 11.75 7.81
C ASP A 168 6.86 11.07 6.64
N ILE A 169 6.97 9.74 6.51
CA ILE A 169 6.36 8.97 5.44
C ILE A 169 5.20 8.16 5.97
N ASP A 170 4.02 8.40 5.43
CA ASP A 170 2.86 7.58 5.69
C ASP A 170 2.97 6.24 4.97
N VAL A 171 2.62 5.16 5.66
CA VAL A 171 2.58 3.80 5.12
C VAL A 171 1.16 3.28 5.20
N ILE A 172 0.60 2.93 4.05
CA ILE A 172 -0.75 2.39 3.97
C ILE A 172 -0.71 0.98 3.40
N ASN A 173 -1.39 0.06 4.05
CA ASN A 173 -1.42 -1.33 3.66
C ASN A 173 -2.78 -1.74 3.10
N ILE A 174 -2.79 -2.73 2.20
CA ILE A 174 -4.03 -3.41 1.80
C ILE A 174 -4.68 -4.08 3.01
N SER A 175 -6.01 -4.00 3.08
CA SER A 175 -6.79 -4.67 4.11
C SER A 175 -6.60 -6.20 4.04
N ASN A 176 -6.71 -6.85 5.19
CA ASN A 176 -6.60 -8.30 5.31
C ASN A 176 -5.26 -8.91 4.83
N TYR A 177 -4.18 -8.14 4.88
CA TYR A 177 -2.83 -8.56 4.52
C TYR A 177 -2.66 -8.86 3.01
N TYR A 178 -3.57 -9.57 2.38
CA TYR A 178 -3.69 -9.78 0.94
C TYR A 178 -5.15 -10.03 0.55
N SER A 179 -5.45 -9.84 -0.74
CA SER A 179 -6.74 -10.19 -1.34
C SER A 179 -6.55 -11.26 -2.40
N THR A 180 -7.49 -12.21 -2.48
CA THR A 180 -7.46 -13.32 -3.44
C THR A 180 -8.44 -13.04 -4.57
N PHE A 181 -7.99 -13.21 -5.81
CA PHE A 181 -8.78 -12.98 -7.03
C PHE A 181 -8.64 -14.13 -8.01
N TYR A 182 -9.65 -14.26 -8.87
CA TYR A 182 -9.74 -15.28 -9.90
C TYR A 182 -9.77 -14.63 -11.30
N PRO A 183 -9.47 -15.39 -12.37
CA PRO A 183 -9.54 -14.86 -13.73
C PRO A 183 -10.92 -14.24 -14.03
N GLY A 184 -10.91 -13.04 -14.65
CA GLY A 184 -12.10 -12.29 -14.99
C GLY A 184 -12.64 -11.36 -13.89
N GLU A 185 -12.13 -11.44 -12.68
CA GLU A 185 -12.49 -10.52 -11.60
C GLU A 185 -11.71 -9.20 -11.70
N VAL A 186 -12.34 -8.12 -11.24
CA VAL A 186 -11.66 -6.85 -10.97
C VAL A 186 -11.06 -6.91 -9.57
N ALA A 187 -9.76 -6.62 -9.46
CA ALA A 187 -9.07 -6.62 -8.18
C ALA A 187 -9.38 -5.33 -7.40
N GLU A 188 -10.38 -5.39 -6.54
CA GLU A 188 -10.76 -4.31 -5.64
C GLU A 188 -9.77 -4.24 -4.48
N LEU A 189 -8.94 -3.18 -4.43
CA LEU A 189 -7.91 -2.98 -3.42
C LEU A 189 -8.40 -2.01 -2.35
N ARG A 190 -8.75 -2.53 -1.19
CA ARG A 190 -9.13 -1.77 -0.01
C ARG A 190 -7.95 -1.63 0.92
N PHE A 191 -7.81 -0.48 1.55
CA PHE A 191 -6.65 -0.13 2.36
C PHE A 191 -7.04 0.19 3.80
N TYR A 192 -6.07 0.08 4.70
CA TYR A 192 -6.19 0.54 6.08
C TYR A 192 -4.92 1.27 6.51
N GLN A 193 -5.05 2.11 7.53
CA GLN A 193 -3.97 2.88 8.11
C GLN A 193 -3.32 2.12 9.28
N PRO A 194 -2.12 1.54 9.10
CA PRO A 194 -1.47 0.79 10.17
C PRO A 194 -0.75 1.67 11.18
N LEU A 195 -0.46 2.92 10.81
CA LEU A 195 0.32 3.85 11.63
C LEU A 195 -0.58 4.78 12.45
N THR A 196 0.03 5.46 13.39
CA THR A 196 -0.52 6.57 14.13
C THR A 196 0.06 7.86 13.58
N ARG A 197 -0.78 8.88 13.41
CA ARG A 197 -0.35 10.21 13.03
C ARG A 197 -0.15 11.09 14.26
N LEU A 198 0.97 11.79 14.30
CA LEU A 198 1.24 12.87 15.23
C LEU A 198 1.39 14.17 14.44
N ARG A 199 0.42 15.03 14.52
CA ARG A 199 0.42 16.38 13.92
C ARG A 199 0.96 17.37 14.91
N ILE A 200 2.08 17.99 14.59
CA ILE A 200 2.64 19.12 15.35
C ILE A 200 2.37 20.40 14.56
N THR A 201 1.69 21.35 15.17
CA THR A 201 1.16 22.52 14.43
C THR A 201 2.14 23.67 14.28
N LYS A 202 3.25 23.68 15.03
CA LYS A 202 4.24 24.77 15.05
C LYS A 202 5.66 24.26 15.28
N ALA A 203 6.64 25.13 15.05
CA ALA A 203 8.04 24.82 15.29
C ALA A 203 8.31 24.39 16.73
N CYS A 204 9.03 23.29 16.87
CA CYS A 204 9.51 22.79 18.17
C CYS A 204 10.61 21.75 18.00
N GLN A 205 11.27 21.40 19.09
CA GLN A 205 12.07 20.19 19.17
C GLN A 205 11.15 19.04 19.57
N LEU A 206 11.04 18.04 18.71
CA LEU A 206 10.22 16.83 18.92
C LEU A 206 11.11 15.62 19.11
N GLN A 207 10.91 14.89 20.20
CA GLN A 207 11.61 13.63 20.45
C GLN A 207 10.59 12.53 20.70
N PHE A 208 10.73 11.41 19.99
CA PHE A 208 9.95 10.21 20.16
C PHE A 208 10.73 8.98 19.69
N LYS A 209 10.22 7.80 20.00
CA LYS A 209 10.79 6.56 19.47
C LYS A 209 9.84 5.98 18.44
N SER A 210 10.39 5.48 17.35
CA SER A 210 9.62 4.78 16.33
C SER A 210 10.41 3.61 15.74
N TRP A 211 9.69 2.70 15.11
CA TRP A 211 10.29 1.73 14.23
C TRP A 211 10.64 2.40 12.91
N ASN A 212 11.91 2.35 12.54
CA ASN A 212 12.34 2.68 11.18
C ASN A 212 12.29 1.39 10.36
N TYR A 213 11.48 1.39 9.32
CA TYR A 213 11.30 0.25 8.45
C TYR A 213 12.06 0.44 7.14
N THR A 214 12.61 -0.65 6.63
CA THR A 214 13.06 -0.74 5.26
C THR A 214 12.29 -1.87 4.60
N PHE A 215 11.53 -1.54 3.58
CA PHE A 215 10.81 -2.54 2.80
C PHE A 215 11.68 -3.03 1.66
N LEU A 216 11.76 -4.34 1.51
CA LEU A 216 12.47 -4.97 0.42
C LEU A 216 11.45 -5.44 -0.64
N LEU A 217 11.50 -4.84 -1.82
CA LEU A 217 10.83 -5.38 -3.00
C LEU A 217 11.70 -6.50 -3.60
N PRO A 218 11.13 -7.59 -4.09
CA PRO A 218 9.72 -7.89 -4.38
C PRO A 218 8.92 -8.49 -3.23
N GLY A 219 9.55 -8.84 -2.12
CA GLY A 219 8.89 -9.61 -1.08
C GLY A 219 7.90 -8.82 -0.23
N PHE A 220 7.96 -7.49 -0.22
CA PHE A 220 7.34 -6.62 0.78
C PHE A 220 7.68 -7.03 2.22
N ASN A 221 8.78 -7.77 2.38
CA ASN A 221 9.27 -8.12 3.69
C ASN A 221 9.85 -6.86 4.33
N GLU A 222 9.46 -6.60 5.55
CA GLU A 222 10.14 -5.63 6.39
C GLU A 222 11.51 -6.23 6.72
N GLU A 223 12.57 -5.64 6.19
CA GLU A 223 13.89 -5.86 6.80
C GLU A 223 13.80 -5.24 8.20
N SER A 224 14.10 -6.02 9.21
CA SER A 224 13.97 -5.67 10.61
C SER A 224 14.36 -4.22 10.87
N GLY A 225 13.39 -3.40 11.17
CA GLY A 225 13.61 -2.04 11.63
C GLY A 225 14.21 -2.06 13.03
N ALA A 226 14.90 -1.01 13.39
CA ALA A 226 15.29 -0.76 14.77
C ALA A 226 14.29 0.21 15.40
N TYR A 227 13.93 -0.05 16.65
CA TYR A 227 13.16 0.91 17.44
C TYR A 227 14.11 1.99 17.94
N VAL A 228 14.18 3.10 17.21
CA VAL A 228 15.20 4.14 17.40
C VAL A 228 14.59 5.43 17.96
N PRO A 229 15.36 6.18 18.76
CA PRO A 229 14.98 7.53 19.12
C PRO A 229 15.11 8.45 17.90
N ASN A 230 14.09 9.29 17.70
CA ASN A 230 14.09 10.37 16.74
C ASN A 230 14.18 11.69 17.51
N ASP A 231 15.03 12.59 17.02
CA ASP A 231 15.19 13.95 17.52
C ASP A 231 15.08 14.90 16.33
N LEU A 232 13.90 15.49 16.20
CA LEU A 232 13.48 16.20 14.99
C LEU A 232 13.24 17.67 15.30
N GLN A 233 13.66 18.54 14.40
CA GLN A 233 13.33 19.95 14.43
C GLN A 233 12.11 20.18 13.55
N VAL A 234 10.94 20.38 14.15
CA VAL A 234 9.70 20.67 13.44
C VAL A 234 9.77 22.08 12.85
N PRO A 235 9.41 22.26 11.56
CA PRO A 235 9.42 23.54 10.89
C PRO A 235 8.35 24.51 11.42
N PRO A 236 8.46 25.83 11.14
CA PRO A 236 7.50 26.83 11.62
C PRO A 236 6.03 26.58 11.23
N GLY A 237 5.79 25.95 10.08
CA GLY A 237 4.44 25.59 9.61
C GLY A 237 3.87 24.33 10.28
N GLY A 238 4.63 23.67 11.14
CA GLY A 238 4.29 22.36 11.67
C GLY A 238 4.54 21.24 10.68
N GLU A 239 4.32 19.99 11.12
CA GLU A 239 4.48 18.78 10.29
C GLU A 239 3.75 17.60 10.88
N ASP A 240 3.41 16.61 10.02
CA ASP A 240 2.84 15.34 10.43
C ASP A 240 3.93 14.27 10.46
N TYR A 241 3.91 13.46 11.53
CA TYR A 241 4.79 12.32 11.71
C TYR A 241 3.97 11.05 11.89
N PHE A 242 4.48 9.94 11.37
CA PHE A 242 3.82 8.65 11.37
C PHE A 242 4.67 7.63 12.10
N PHE A 243 4.07 6.86 12.98
CA PHE A 243 4.79 5.88 13.76
C PHE A 243 3.93 4.67 14.11
N ASN A 244 4.58 3.56 14.41
CA ASN A 244 3.89 2.37 14.90
C ASN A 244 4.02 2.35 16.43
N PRO A 245 2.95 2.64 17.17
CA PRO A 245 2.96 2.63 18.61
C PRO A 245 2.67 1.22 19.12
N GLU A 246 3.65 0.57 19.73
CA GLU A 246 3.41 -0.74 20.31
C GLU A 246 2.85 -0.69 21.76
N TYR A 247 3.03 0.43 22.51
CA TYR A 247 2.66 0.54 23.93
C TYR A 247 2.36 1.99 24.34
N ASN A 248 2.10 2.22 25.65
CA ASN A 248 1.94 3.56 26.24
C ASN A 248 3.00 4.52 25.73
N TYR A 249 2.57 5.45 24.89
CA TYR A 249 3.48 6.21 24.09
C TYR A 249 3.77 7.57 24.72
N THR A 250 5.06 7.84 24.96
CA THR A 250 5.49 9.13 25.47
C THR A 250 6.37 9.82 24.44
N ILE A 251 5.99 11.03 24.08
CA ILE A 251 6.79 11.95 23.27
C ILE A 251 7.36 13.06 24.15
N SER A 252 8.34 13.80 23.65
CA SER A 252 8.87 15.00 24.32
C SER A 252 8.82 16.17 23.33
N ILE A 253 8.22 17.28 23.75
CA ILE A 253 8.16 18.52 22.96
C ILE A 253 8.85 19.61 23.79
N ASN A 254 9.91 20.20 23.25
CA ASN A 254 10.77 21.18 23.94
C ASN A 254 11.22 20.71 25.33
N GLY A 255 11.48 19.41 25.48
CA GLY A 255 11.87 18.79 26.75
C GLY A 255 10.73 18.41 27.69
N GLN A 256 9.50 18.84 27.42
CA GLN A 256 8.33 18.45 28.20
C GLN A 256 7.78 17.10 27.69
N LYS A 257 7.61 16.14 28.62
CA LYS A 257 7.05 14.82 28.31
C LYS A 257 5.52 14.88 28.22
N ILE A 258 4.96 14.28 27.17
CA ILE A 258 3.54 14.19 26.90
C ILE A 258 3.22 12.71 26.69
N GLN A 259 2.23 12.19 27.39
CA GLN A 259 1.75 10.84 27.19
C GLN A 259 0.57 10.85 26.21
N LEU A 260 0.68 10.05 25.15
CA LEU A 260 -0.45 9.77 24.26
C LEU A 260 -1.19 8.54 24.79
N LEU A 261 -2.52 8.58 24.77
CA LEU A 261 -3.38 7.47 25.16
C LEU A 261 -3.94 6.79 23.91
N PRO A 262 -4.13 5.46 23.94
CA PRO A 262 -4.80 4.74 22.86
C PRO A 262 -6.29 5.11 22.81
N ASP A 263 -6.98 4.61 21.79
CA ASP A 263 -8.45 4.65 21.72
C ASP A 263 -9.10 3.80 22.84
N ALA A 264 -10.44 3.78 22.84
CA ALA A 264 -11.22 3.02 23.82
C ALA A 264 -10.97 1.49 23.76
N GLN A 265 -10.44 0.98 22.65
CA GLN A 265 -10.08 -0.42 22.43
C GLN A 265 -8.61 -0.72 22.78
N GLY A 266 -7.86 0.28 23.19
CA GLY A 266 -6.44 0.15 23.51
C GLY A 266 -5.54 0.17 22.27
N SER A 267 -6.03 0.64 21.12
CA SER A 267 -5.30 0.75 19.88
C SER A 267 -4.81 2.17 19.64
N PHE A 268 -3.66 2.27 18.97
CA PHE A 268 -3.16 3.52 18.41
C PHE A 268 -3.25 3.55 16.87
N LYS A 269 -3.47 2.40 16.24
CA LYS A 269 -3.48 2.26 14.79
C LYS A 269 -4.61 3.08 14.17
N GLY A 270 -4.27 3.84 13.14
CA GLY A 270 -5.21 4.71 12.47
C GLY A 270 -5.63 5.95 13.28
N MET A 271 -5.07 6.16 14.46
CA MET A 271 -5.40 7.32 15.30
C MET A 271 -4.60 8.55 14.91
N SER A 272 -5.15 9.73 15.21
CA SER A 272 -4.50 11.02 15.00
C SER A 272 -4.45 11.81 16.29
N TYR A 273 -3.32 12.47 16.51
CA TYR A 273 -3.10 13.37 17.65
C TYR A 273 -2.60 14.70 17.14
N THR A 274 -3.28 15.78 17.49
CA THR A 274 -2.85 17.14 17.15
C THR A 274 -2.34 17.86 18.39
N ILE A 275 -1.11 18.40 18.32
CA ILE A 275 -0.46 19.07 19.42
C ILE A 275 0.03 20.45 18.98
N ASP A 276 -0.39 21.48 19.70
CA ASP A 276 0.17 22.84 19.61
C ASP A 276 1.32 22.98 20.62
N PRO A 277 2.57 23.13 20.18
CA PRO A 277 3.73 23.27 21.07
C PRO A 277 3.69 24.48 22.02
N GLU A 278 2.88 25.49 21.71
CA GLU A 278 2.71 26.68 22.56
C GLU A 278 1.60 26.48 23.64
N ARG A 279 0.82 25.41 23.50
CA ARG A 279 -0.31 25.09 24.40
C ARG A 279 -0.27 23.64 24.83
N LEU A 280 0.89 23.23 25.38
CA LEU A 280 1.08 21.84 25.78
C LEU A 280 0.08 21.44 26.87
N PRO A 281 -0.55 20.28 26.74
CA PRO A 281 -1.51 19.80 27.72
C PRO A 281 -0.82 19.51 29.06
N SER A 282 -1.53 19.74 30.16
CA SER A 282 -1.07 19.39 31.51
C SER A 282 -1.29 17.91 31.86
N GLY A 283 -1.96 17.16 30.99
CA GLY A 283 -2.32 15.75 31.14
C GLY A 283 -2.11 14.95 29.87
N PRO A 284 -2.49 13.66 29.90
CA PRO A 284 -2.43 12.81 28.71
C PRO A 284 -3.29 13.34 27.56
N VAL A 285 -2.84 13.11 26.33
CA VAL A 285 -3.55 13.47 25.10
C VAL A 285 -4.32 12.25 24.59
N VAL A 286 -5.59 12.45 24.30
CA VAL A 286 -6.46 11.44 23.68
C VAL A 286 -6.46 11.65 22.15
N PRO A 287 -6.71 10.58 21.35
CA PRO A 287 -6.79 10.73 19.91
C PRO A 287 -7.98 11.61 19.52
N GLU A 288 -7.85 12.28 18.39
CA GLU A 288 -8.98 12.93 17.73
C GLU A 288 -9.87 11.83 17.11
N LEU A 289 -11.15 11.85 17.47
CA LEU A 289 -12.17 10.93 16.95
C LEU A 289 -12.86 11.55 15.74
#